data_29e579accee8a6f8cf9f43a9b2516147
#
_entry.id   29e579accee8a6f8cf9f43a9b2516147
#
_cell.length_a   1.000
_cell.length_b   1.000
_cell.length_c   1.000
_cell.angle_alpha   90.00
_cell.angle_beta   90.00
_cell.angle_gamma   90.00
#
_symmetry.space_group_name_H-M   'P 1'
#
loop_
_entity.id
_entity.type
_entity.pdbx_description
1 polymer ?
#
loop_
_entity_poly.entity_id
_entity_poly.type
_entity_poly.pdbx_seq_one_letter_code
_entity_poly.pdbx_strand_id
1 'polypeptide(L)'
;KIKGINEKYENSSRINPFKTSHVEDFNFGYFLIGLIGIMYGALSWQGSQGYSSSAKNAHEAKMGSVLAGFRGMPQGQFMFLVPVLVYVYMNHPDFQSVADSVNASLATMPTDTLKSQMRAPFVLSEVLPVGLLGAFAALMLAAFISTHDTYLHSWGSIFIQDVIMPFRKKPFDKEEHIKVLRYSIFGVAIFIFLFSLLFSQSQKIALYFAVTAAIFAGGVGAVIIGGLYWSKGTTEGAWTAMIV
;
A
#
# COMPACT_ATOMS: atom_id res chain seq x y z
N LYS A 1 19.63 -18.05 -18.75
CA LYS A 1 19.94 -16.62 -19.04
C LYS A 1 19.97 -15.71 -17.80
N ILE A 2 19.34 -16.09 -16.70
CA ILE A 2 19.51 -15.44 -15.39
C ILE A 2 20.95 -15.60 -14.86
N LYS A 3 21.66 -16.66 -15.26
CA LYS A 3 23.08 -16.84 -14.92
C LYS A 3 23.99 -15.69 -15.41
N GLY A 4 23.82 -15.20 -16.63
CA GLY A 4 24.63 -14.10 -17.16
C GLY A 4 24.44 -12.75 -16.46
N ILE A 5 23.34 -12.58 -15.72
CA ILE A 5 23.07 -11.38 -14.93
C ILE A 5 23.76 -11.48 -13.57
N ASN A 6 23.86 -12.68 -13.01
CA ASN A 6 24.60 -12.93 -11.78
C ASN A 6 26.12 -12.83 -11.99
N GLU A 7 26.60 -13.02 -13.23
CA GLU A 7 28.04 -12.90 -13.57
C GLU A 7 28.50 -11.44 -13.60
N LYS A 8 27.60 -10.48 -13.81
CA LYS A 8 27.92 -9.06 -13.82
C LYS A 8 28.23 -8.49 -12.42
N TYR A 9 27.75 -9.16 -11.38
CA TYR A 9 27.98 -8.76 -9.99
C TYR A 9 28.37 -10.01 -9.19
N GLU A 10 29.66 -10.17 -8.89
CA GLU A 10 30.16 -11.26 -8.06
C GLU A 10 29.36 -11.35 -6.75
N ASN A 11 28.95 -12.57 -6.40
CA ASN A 11 28.15 -12.85 -5.18
C ASN A 11 26.77 -12.21 -5.08
N SER A 12 26.21 -11.64 -6.13
CA SER A 12 24.86 -11.11 -6.08
C SER A 12 23.87 -11.97 -6.87
N SER A 13 22.64 -12.06 -6.39
CA SER A 13 21.54 -12.76 -7.08
C SER A 13 20.26 -11.96 -6.95
N ARG A 14 19.51 -11.85 -8.05
CA ARG A 14 18.17 -11.24 -8.02
C ARG A 14 17.07 -12.20 -7.60
N ILE A 15 17.42 -13.46 -7.38
CA ILE A 15 16.47 -14.53 -6.98
C ILE A 15 16.78 -15.01 -5.56
N ASN A 16 18.04 -15.04 -5.16
CA ASN A 16 18.45 -15.50 -3.85
C ASN A 16 18.56 -14.31 -2.89
N PRO A 17 17.64 -14.18 -1.91
CA PRO A 17 17.64 -13.06 -0.96
C PRO A 17 18.85 -13.05 -0.02
N PHE A 18 19.62 -14.14 0.05
CA PHE A 18 20.86 -14.21 0.83
C PHE A 18 22.09 -13.69 0.06
N LYS A 19 21.95 -13.41 -1.23
CA LYS A 19 23.01 -12.89 -2.11
C LYS A 19 22.63 -11.53 -2.70
N THR A 20 22.45 -10.55 -1.84
CA THR A 20 22.09 -9.17 -2.20
C THR A 20 23.16 -8.17 -1.83
N SER A 21 24.43 -8.60 -1.76
CA SER A 21 25.56 -7.83 -1.23
C SER A 21 25.87 -6.51 -1.97
N HIS A 22 25.38 -6.35 -3.20
CA HIS A 22 25.59 -5.13 -3.97
C HIS A 22 24.54 -4.03 -3.69
N VAL A 23 23.54 -4.33 -2.85
CA VAL A 23 22.49 -3.39 -2.45
C VAL A 23 22.46 -3.35 -0.93
N GLU A 24 23.19 -2.39 -0.36
CA GLU A 24 23.39 -2.30 1.09
C GLU A 24 22.09 -2.25 1.89
N ASP A 25 21.06 -1.60 1.32
CA ASP A 25 19.77 -1.38 1.99
C ASP A 25 18.79 -2.56 1.87
N PHE A 26 19.03 -3.55 1.00
CA PHE A 26 18.10 -4.67 0.72
C PHE A 26 18.73 -6.02 1.03
N ASN A 27 19.19 -6.22 2.25
CA ASN A 27 19.75 -7.47 2.75
C ASN A 27 18.66 -8.36 3.39
N PHE A 28 19.07 -9.56 3.85
CA PHE A 28 18.15 -10.50 4.50
C PHE A 28 17.48 -9.92 5.76
N GLY A 29 18.21 -9.10 6.52
CA GLY A 29 17.64 -8.41 7.70
C GLY A 29 16.50 -7.46 7.34
N TYR A 30 16.60 -6.74 6.22
CA TYR A 30 15.52 -5.89 5.69
C TYR A 30 14.26 -6.72 5.39
N PHE A 31 14.40 -7.87 4.74
CA PHE A 31 13.25 -8.74 4.47
C PHE A 31 12.63 -9.32 5.74
N LEU A 32 13.43 -9.64 6.74
CA LEU A 32 12.94 -10.11 8.04
C LEU A 32 12.18 -9.01 8.78
N ILE A 33 12.70 -7.80 8.82
CA ILE A 33 12.02 -6.61 9.35
C ILE A 33 10.72 -6.37 8.59
N GLY A 34 10.75 -6.48 7.26
CA GLY A 34 9.57 -6.36 6.42
C GLY A 34 8.48 -7.38 6.74
N LEU A 35 8.85 -8.64 6.99
CA LEU A 35 7.93 -9.70 7.39
C LEU A 35 7.25 -9.38 8.73
N ILE A 36 8.04 -8.97 9.73
CA ILE A 36 7.51 -8.54 11.03
C ILE A 36 6.60 -7.32 10.87
N GLY A 37 7.02 -6.35 10.06
CA GLY A 37 6.24 -5.14 9.76
C GLY A 37 4.90 -5.44 9.09
N ILE A 38 4.85 -6.41 8.17
CA ILE A 38 3.61 -6.84 7.52
C ILE A 38 2.66 -7.48 8.54
N MET A 39 3.17 -8.37 9.41
CA MET A 39 2.35 -9.00 10.46
C MET A 39 1.81 -7.95 11.45
N TYR A 40 2.68 -7.06 11.92
CA TYR A 40 2.32 -5.98 12.81
C TYR A 40 1.30 -5.02 12.16
N GLY A 41 1.54 -4.62 10.92
CA GLY A 41 0.63 -3.76 10.16
C GLY A 41 -0.74 -4.40 9.94
N ALA A 42 -0.80 -5.69 9.64
CA ALA A 42 -2.07 -6.41 9.48
C ALA A 42 -2.90 -6.43 10.78
N LEU A 43 -2.26 -6.53 11.95
CA LEU A 43 -2.93 -6.52 13.25
C LEU A 43 -3.33 -5.11 13.71
N SER A 44 -2.61 -4.08 13.27
CA SER A 44 -2.82 -2.68 13.69
C SER A 44 -3.66 -1.86 12.71
N TRP A 45 -3.92 -2.37 11.51
CA TRP A 45 -4.60 -1.61 10.46
C TRP A 45 -6.10 -1.41 10.73
N GLN A 46 -6.52 -0.16 10.84
CA GLN A 46 -7.90 0.23 11.15
C GLN A 46 -8.75 0.51 9.91
N GLY A 47 -8.16 0.68 8.75
CA GLY A 47 -8.85 1.10 7.53
C GLY A 47 -9.92 0.13 7.01
N SER A 48 -9.92 -1.13 7.48
CA SER A 48 -10.92 -2.14 7.12
C SER A 48 -11.97 -2.41 8.20
N GLN A 49 -11.93 -1.71 9.34
CA GLN A 49 -12.83 -1.97 10.47
C GLN A 49 -14.31 -1.75 10.12
N GLY A 50 -14.61 -0.75 9.29
CA GLY A 50 -15.97 -0.51 8.81
C GLY A 50 -16.59 -1.71 8.09
N TYR A 51 -15.80 -2.45 7.31
CA TYR A 51 -16.24 -3.67 6.64
C TYR A 51 -16.44 -4.83 7.61
N SER A 52 -15.50 -5.03 8.53
CA SER A 52 -15.58 -6.09 9.54
C SER A 52 -16.75 -5.87 10.50
N SER A 53 -16.99 -4.64 10.92
CA SER A 53 -18.11 -4.28 11.81
C SER A 53 -19.48 -4.31 11.14
N SER A 54 -19.56 -4.23 9.81
CA SER A 54 -20.80 -4.36 9.04
C SER A 54 -21.24 -5.81 8.82
N ALA A 55 -20.41 -6.79 9.15
CA ALA A 55 -20.75 -8.20 9.03
C ALA A 55 -21.86 -8.59 10.01
N LYS A 56 -22.69 -9.56 9.62
CA LYS A 56 -23.83 -10.03 10.41
C LYS A 56 -23.43 -10.58 11.79
N ASN A 57 -22.27 -11.18 11.89
CA ASN A 57 -21.69 -11.72 13.12
C ASN A 57 -20.18 -11.90 12.98
N ALA A 58 -19.49 -12.21 14.07
CA ALA A 58 -18.04 -12.38 14.10
C ALA A 58 -17.53 -13.53 13.18
N HIS A 59 -18.35 -14.59 13.00
CA HIS A 59 -18.00 -15.69 12.11
C HIS A 59 -17.96 -15.23 10.66
N GLU A 60 -18.96 -14.49 10.20
CA GLU A 60 -19.01 -13.93 8.84
C GLU A 60 -17.84 -12.96 8.58
N ALA A 61 -17.50 -12.10 9.55
CA ALA A 61 -16.34 -11.23 9.46
C ALA A 61 -15.03 -12.02 9.29
N LYS A 62 -14.86 -13.09 10.08
CA LYS A 62 -13.70 -13.98 9.99
C LYS A 62 -13.64 -14.72 8.65
N MET A 63 -14.76 -15.25 8.17
CA MET A 63 -14.83 -15.92 6.86
C MET A 63 -14.55 -14.96 5.72
N GLY A 64 -15.03 -13.73 5.79
CA GLY A 64 -14.67 -12.67 4.85
C GLY A 64 -13.17 -12.43 4.78
N SER A 65 -12.48 -12.41 5.92
CA SER A 65 -11.02 -12.27 5.98
C SER A 65 -10.29 -13.48 5.38
N VAL A 66 -10.78 -14.70 5.61
CA VAL A 66 -10.22 -15.92 5.01
C VAL A 66 -10.36 -15.89 3.48
N LEU A 67 -11.55 -15.53 2.97
CA LEU A 67 -11.79 -15.40 1.53
C LEU A 67 -10.93 -14.30 0.90
N ALA A 68 -10.72 -13.19 1.60
CA ALA A 68 -9.82 -12.13 1.16
C ALA A 68 -8.37 -12.63 1.01
N GLY A 69 -7.93 -13.57 1.84
CA GLY A 69 -6.63 -14.24 1.70
C GLY A 69 -6.47 -14.99 0.38
N PHE A 70 -7.50 -15.73 -0.06
CA PHE A 70 -7.49 -16.38 -1.38
C PHE A 70 -7.40 -15.38 -2.53
N ARG A 71 -8.08 -14.25 -2.44
CA ARG A 71 -7.96 -13.16 -3.41
C ARG A 71 -6.54 -12.57 -3.43
N GLY A 72 -5.90 -12.49 -2.29
CA GLY A 72 -4.54 -11.95 -2.14
C GLY A 72 -3.47 -12.79 -2.85
N MET A 73 -3.70 -14.10 -3.05
CA MET A 73 -2.73 -14.97 -3.71
C MET A 73 -2.41 -14.55 -5.16
N PRO A 74 -3.39 -14.42 -6.09
CA PRO A 74 -3.10 -13.96 -7.44
C PRO A 74 -2.57 -12.53 -7.48
N GLN A 75 -3.02 -11.66 -6.57
CA GLN A 75 -2.49 -10.30 -6.45
C GLN A 75 -1.00 -10.30 -6.08
N GLY A 76 -0.59 -11.11 -5.11
CA GLY A 76 0.81 -11.26 -4.72
C GLY A 76 1.67 -11.83 -5.85
N GLN A 77 1.17 -12.82 -6.57
CA GLN A 77 1.85 -13.36 -7.76
C GLN A 77 2.03 -12.30 -8.84
N PHE A 78 1.02 -11.48 -9.10
CA PHE A 78 1.09 -10.41 -10.07
C PHE A 78 2.14 -9.35 -9.68
N MET A 79 2.17 -8.96 -8.41
CA MET A 79 3.17 -8.03 -7.88
C MET A 79 4.60 -8.55 -8.00
N PHE A 80 4.79 -9.86 -7.96
CA PHE A 80 6.10 -10.49 -8.14
C PHE A 80 6.45 -10.68 -9.63
N LEU A 81 5.52 -11.15 -10.45
CA LEU A 81 5.79 -11.51 -11.85
C LEU A 81 5.98 -10.28 -12.76
N VAL A 82 5.21 -9.21 -12.56
CA VAL A 82 5.30 -8.03 -13.43
C VAL A 82 6.70 -7.40 -13.41
N PRO A 83 7.35 -7.14 -12.26
CA PRO A 83 8.71 -6.64 -12.26
C PRO A 83 9.72 -7.57 -12.92
N VAL A 84 9.55 -8.89 -12.78
CA VAL A 84 10.41 -9.88 -13.44
C VAL A 84 10.24 -9.83 -14.96
N LEU A 85 9.01 -9.76 -15.45
CA LEU A 85 8.70 -9.61 -16.88
C LEU A 85 9.28 -8.31 -17.43
N VAL A 86 9.05 -7.19 -16.75
CA VAL A 86 9.61 -5.89 -17.13
C VAL A 86 11.14 -5.97 -17.23
N TYR A 87 11.77 -6.62 -16.27
CA TYR A 87 13.22 -6.81 -16.30
C TYR A 87 13.67 -7.64 -17.53
N VAL A 88 12.93 -8.70 -17.87
CA VAL A 88 13.24 -9.52 -19.07
C VAL A 88 13.10 -8.70 -20.36
N TYR A 89 11.99 -7.96 -20.52
CA TYR A 89 11.78 -7.12 -21.70
C TYR A 89 12.85 -6.04 -21.86
N MET A 90 13.34 -5.48 -20.78
CA MET A 90 14.35 -4.43 -20.81
C MET A 90 15.78 -4.94 -21.03
N ASN A 91 16.06 -6.24 -20.85
CA ASN A 91 17.43 -6.75 -20.86
C ASN A 91 17.65 -7.97 -21.78
N HIS A 92 16.59 -8.53 -22.40
CA HIS A 92 16.74 -9.67 -23.27
C HIS A 92 16.93 -9.23 -24.74
N PRO A 93 17.91 -9.80 -25.48
CA PRO A 93 18.19 -9.40 -26.87
C PRO A 93 16.98 -9.47 -27.81
N ASP A 94 16.10 -10.46 -27.62
CA ASP A 94 14.91 -10.64 -28.47
C ASP A 94 13.88 -9.50 -28.34
N PHE A 95 13.97 -8.69 -27.29
CA PHE A 95 13.07 -7.57 -26.98
C PHE A 95 13.75 -6.20 -27.05
N GLN A 96 14.86 -6.10 -27.76
CA GLN A 96 15.65 -4.87 -27.85
C GLN A 96 14.82 -3.67 -28.37
N SER A 97 13.95 -3.90 -29.35
CA SER A 97 13.07 -2.85 -29.90
C SER A 97 12.14 -2.26 -28.83
N VAL A 98 11.58 -3.12 -27.94
CA VAL A 98 10.75 -2.68 -26.82
C VAL A 98 11.59 -1.88 -25.82
N ALA A 99 12.79 -2.38 -25.50
CA ALA A 99 13.69 -1.69 -24.58
C ALA A 99 14.10 -0.31 -25.11
N ASP A 100 14.34 -0.16 -26.40
CA ASP A 100 14.75 1.11 -27.01
C ASP A 100 13.58 2.11 -27.01
N SER A 101 12.35 1.69 -27.36
CA SER A 101 11.14 2.51 -27.29
C SER A 101 10.88 3.00 -25.87
N VAL A 102 10.92 2.10 -24.90
CA VAL A 102 10.74 2.42 -23.48
C VAL A 102 11.82 3.37 -22.96
N ASN A 103 13.10 3.15 -23.33
CA ASN A 103 14.20 4.03 -22.93
C ASN A 103 14.05 5.43 -23.53
N ALA A 104 13.59 5.55 -24.78
CA ALA A 104 13.29 6.84 -25.40
C ALA A 104 12.20 7.59 -24.63
N SER A 105 11.12 6.90 -24.24
CA SER A 105 10.04 7.48 -23.42
C SER A 105 10.53 7.87 -22.03
N LEU A 106 11.36 7.03 -21.39
CA LEU A 106 11.95 7.33 -20.08
C LEU A 106 12.92 8.52 -20.12
N ALA A 107 13.61 8.75 -21.24
CA ALA A 107 14.53 9.87 -21.39
C ALA A 107 13.83 11.23 -21.26
N THR A 108 12.52 11.31 -21.56
CA THR A 108 11.73 12.54 -21.41
C THR A 108 11.36 12.87 -19.96
N MET A 109 11.55 11.91 -19.04
CA MET A 109 11.17 12.09 -17.63
C MET A 109 12.20 12.95 -16.87
N PRO A 110 11.73 13.89 -16.01
CA PRO A 110 12.61 14.90 -15.39
C PRO A 110 13.54 14.34 -14.30
N THR A 111 13.19 13.23 -13.67
CA THR A 111 13.96 12.66 -12.54
C THR A 111 14.18 11.17 -12.69
N ASP A 112 15.29 10.65 -12.14
CA ASP A 112 15.59 9.22 -12.16
C ASP A 112 14.61 8.41 -11.30
N THR A 113 14.08 9.02 -10.26
CA THR A 113 13.00 8.43 -9.45
C THR A 113 11.78 8.18 -10.32
N LEU A 114 11.35 9.15 -11.11
CA LEU A 114 10.19 9.02 -12.00
C LEU A 114 10.48 8.00 -13.12
N LYS A 115 11.68 8.02 -13.71
CA LYS A 115 12.11 7.01 -14.70
C LYS A 115 11.98 5.59 -14.14
N SER A 116 12.44 5.37 -12.91
CA SER A 116 12.38 4.04 -12.29
C SER A 116 10.93 3.58 -12.04
N GLN A 117 10.04 4.49 -11.66
CA GLN A 117 8.62 4.20 -11.38
C GLN A 117 7.80 4.00 -12.67
N MET A 118 8.11 4.76 -13.72
CA MET A 118 7.40 4.70 -15.00
C MET A 118 7.85 3.54 -15.91
N ARG A 119 8.93 2.86 -15.57
CA ARG A 119 9.46 1.76 -16.40
C ARG A 119 8.46 0.64 -16.62
N ALA A 120 7.80 0.17 -15.56
CA ALA A 120 6.80 -0.89 -15.69
C ALA A 120 5.56 -0.46 -16.49
N PRO A 121 4.94 0.69 -16.24
CA PRO A 121 3.87 1.22 -17.08
C PRO A 121 4.24 1.31 -18.57
N PHE A 122 5.42 1.83 -18.90
CA PHE A 122 5.84 1.94 -20.30
C PHE A 122 6.09 0.59 -20.96
N VAL A 123 6.71 -0.37 -20.29
CA VAL A 123 6.85 -1.73 -20.82
C VAL A 123 5.48 -2.36 -21.05
N LEU A 124 4.55 -2.21 -20.11
CA LEU A 124 3.19 -2.75 -20.28
C LEU A 124 2.44 -2.10 -21.44
N SER A 125 2.63 -0.79 -21.67
CA SER A 125 2.00 -0.10 -22.80
C SER A 125 2.52 -0.55 -24.17
N GLU A 126 3.77 -0.99 -24.26
CA GLU A 126 4.37 -1.51 -25.49
C GLU A 126 4.01 -2.98 -25.76
N VAL A 127 3.86 -3.76 -24.69
CA VAL A 127 3.70 -5.23 -24.79
C VAL A 127 2.24 -5.66 -24.85
N LEU A 128 1.33 -4.92 -24.19
CA LEU A 128 -0.07 -5.29 -24.14
C LEU A 128 -0.79 -4.91 -25.44
N PRO A 129 -1.55 -5.83 -26.07
CA PRO A 129 -2.46 -5.49 -27.16
C PRO A 129 -3.47 -4.40 -26.72
N VAL A 130 -3.90 -3.57 -27.67
CA VAL A 130 -4.76 -2.40 -27.42
C VAL A 130 -5.99 -2.72 -26.55
N GLY A 131 -6.68 -3.83 -26.79
CA GLY A 131 -7.84 -4.25 -26.00
C GLY A 131 -7.49 -4.60 -24.55
N LEU A 132 -6.38 -5.32 -24.33
CA LEU A 132 -5.89 -5.66 -22.99
C LEU A 132 -5.32 -4.44 -22.28
N LEU A 133 -4.69 -3.52 -23.00
CA LEU A 133 -4.21 -2.26 -22.44
C LEU A 133 -5.39 -1.42 -21.93
N GLY A 134 -6.49 -1.33 -22.68
CA GLY A 134 -7.72 -0.67 -22.25
C GLY A 134 -8.34 -1.31 -21.01
N ALA A 135 -8.42 -2.64 -20.98
CA ALA A 135 -8.91 -3.39 -19.83
C ALA A 135 -8.00 -3.17 -18.59
N PHE A 136 -6.68 -3.15 -18.79
CA PHE A 136 -5.71 -2.88 -17.71
C PHE A 136 -5.84 -1.44 -17.18
N ALA A 137 -6.01 -0.46 -18.06
CA ALA A 137 -6.25 0.93 -17.67
C ALA A 137 -7.55 1.06 -16.86
N ALA A 138 -8.63 0.41 -17.28
CA ALA A 138 -9.90 0.38 -16.55
C ALA A 138 -9.75 -0.29 -15.18
N LEU A 139 -8.99 -1.37 -15.08
CA LEU A 139 -8.66 -2.04 -13.82
C LEU A 139 -7.88 -1.12 -12.89
N MET A 140 -6.90 -0.38 -13.38
CA MET A 140 -6.13 0.58 -12.59
C MET A 140 -7.01 1.72 -12.07
N LEU A 141 -7.90 2.26 -12.89
CA LEU A 141 -8.88 3.26 -12.47
C LEU A 141 -9.85 2.72 -11.41
N ALA A 142 -10.35 1.51 -11.60
CA ALA A 142 -11.22 0.87 -10.61
C ALA A 142 -10.51 0.63 -9.28
N ALA A 143 -9.25 0.19 -9.30
CA ALA A 143 -8.43 0.04 -8.10
C ALA A 143 -8.17 1.38 -7.40
N PHE A 144 -7.90 2.44 -8.15
CA PHE A 144 -7.74 3.80 -7.65
C PHE A 144 -9.00 4.28 -6.93
N ILE A 145 -10.16 4.20 -7.59
CA ILE A 145 -11.45 4.62 -7.01
C ILE A 145 -11.78 3.83 -5.75
N SER A 146 -11.67 2.49 -5.82
CA SER A 146 -11.94 1.59 -4.69
C SER A 146 -11.06 1.89 -3.47
N THR A 147 -9.78 2.17 -3.69
CA THR A 147 -8.86 2.50 -2.60
C THR A 147 -9.23 3.84 -1.96
N HIS A 148 -9.49 4.87 -2.76
CA HIS A 148 -9.90 6.19 -2.25
C HIS A 148 -11.22 6.13 -1.48
N ASP A 149 -12.20 5.40 -1.98
CA ASP A 149 -13.49 5.20 -1.30
C ASP A 149 -13.30 4.60 0.09
N THR A 150 -12.49 3.54 0.19
CA THR A 150 -12.17 2.90 1.47
C THR A 150 -11.49 3.86 2.45
N TYR A 151 -10.50 4.60 2.00
CA TYR A 151 -9.77 5.54 2.87
C TYR A 151 -10.64 6.72 3.30
N LEU A 152 -11.38 7.33 2.39
CA LEU A 152 -12.27 8.44 2.69
C LEU A 152 -13.34 8.04 3.71
N HIS A 153 -13.96 6.86 3.53
CA HIS A 153 -14.93 6.33 4.47
C HIS A 153 -14.30 6.06 5.84
N SER A 154 -13.14 5.41 5.88
CA SER A 154 -12.46 5.09 7.13
C SER A 154 -12.06 6.35 7.90
N TRP A 155 -11.45 7.32 7.25
CA TRP A 155 -11.09 8.60 7.88
C TRP A 155 -12.31 9.36 8.37
N GLY A 156 -13.37 9.44 7.54
CA GLY A 156 -14.62 10.08 7.93
C GLY A 156 -15.24 9.43 9.16
N SER A 157 -15.25 8.10 9.21
CA SER A 157 -15.79 7.35 10.34
C SER A 157 -14.97 7.54 11.62
N ILE A 158 -13.64 7.42 11.52
CA ILE A 158 -12.72 7.63 12.66
C ILE A 158 -12.85 9.06 13.18
N PHE A 159 -12.90 10.05 12.30
CA PHE A 159 -13.07 11.44 12.70
C PHE A 159 -14.36 11.68 13.50
N ILE A 160 -15.45 11.05 13.10
CA ILE A 160 -16.70 11.16 13.86
C ILE A 160 -16.61 10.44 15.20
N GLN A 161 -16.12 9.20 15.20
CA GLN A 161 -16.09 8.36 16.40
C GLN A 161 -15.12 8.87 17.45
N ASP A 162 -13.93 9.26 17.02
CA ASP A 162 -12.81 9.55 17.92
C ASP A 162 -12.64 11.06 18.19
N VAL A 163 -13.10 11.92 17.29
CA VAL A 163 -12.96 13.37 17.44
C VAL A 163 -14.29 14.04 17.80
N ILE A 164 -15.37 13.76 17.08
CA ILE A 164 -16.65 14.48 17.30
C ILE A 164 -17.43 13.89 18.47
N MET A 165 -17.59 12.56 18.51
CA MET A 165 -18.44 11.92 19.53
C MET A 165 -18.00 12.15 20.97
N PRO A 166 -16.71 12.16 21.33
CA PRO A 166 -16.27 12.43 22.71
C PRO A 166 -16.69 13.80 23.24
N PHE A 167 -16.90 14.80 22.38
CA PHE A 167 -17.36 16.14 22.77
C PHE A 167 -18.87 16.27 22.84
N ARG A 168 -19.62 15.24 22.43
CA ARG A 168 -21.08 15.27 22.45
C ARG A 168 -21.64 14.66 23.73
N LYS A 169 -22.66 15.31 24.29
CA LYS A 169 -23.38 14.81 25.47
C LYS A 169 -24.44 13.74 25.12
N LYS A 170 -24.88 13.68 23.85
CA LYS A 170 -25.90 12.75 23.38
C LYS A 170 -25.40 12.03 22.10
N PRO A 171 -25.64 10.72 21.95
CA PRO A 171 -25.34 10.01 20.71
C PRO A 171 -26.12 10.62 19.53
N PHE A 172 -25.61 10.43 18.32
CA PHE A 172 -26.32 10.80 17.10
C PHE A 172 -27.57 9.94 16.90
N ASP A 173 -28.66 10.53 16.43
CA ASP A 173 -29.73 9.78 15.78
C ASP A 173 -29.19 9.20 14.44
N LYS A 174 -29.84 8.14 13.95
CA LYS A 174 -29.40 7.40 12.76
C LYS A 174 -29.26 8.30 11.52
N GLU A 175 -30.23 9.18 11.30
CA GLU A 175 -30.22 10.10 10.16
C GLU A 175 -29.15 11.18 10.32
N GLU A 176 -29.01 11.74 11.51
CA GLU A 176 -28.00 12.72 11.86
C GLU A 176 -26.59 12.12 11.68
N HIS A 177 -26.38 10.89 12.14
CA HIS A 177 -25.09 10.20 12.00
C HIS A 177 -24.68 10.04 10.53
N ILE A 178 -25.57 9.56 9.68
CA ILE A 178 -25.31 9.42 8.24
C ILE A 178 -25.01 10.77 7.59
N LYS A 179 -25.72 11.82 8.00
CA LYS A 179 -25.52 13.17 7.47
C LYS A 179 -24.14 13.72 7.86
N VAL A 180 -23.77 13.59 9.12
CA VAL A 180 -22.48 14.03 9.63
C VAL A 180 -21.35 13.20 9.01
N LEU A 181 -21.55 11.88 8.80
CA LEU A 181 -20.59 11.02 8.11
C LEU A 181 -20.33 11.50 6.66
N ARG A 182 -21.36 11.84 5.92
CA ARG A 182 -21.22 12.38 4.56
C ARG A 182 -20.43 13.70 4.55
N TYR A 183 -20.70 14.61 5.48
CA TYR A 183 -19.94 15.85 5.59
C TYR A 183 -18.49 15.61 6.00
N SER A 184 -18.24 14.67 6.90
CA SER A 184 -16.89 14.28 7.28
C SER A 184 -16.10 13.71 6.10
N ILE A 185 -16.68 12.79 5.35
CA ILE A 185 -16.08 12.20 4.15
C ILE A 185 -15.76 13.31 3.12
N PHE A 186 -16.70 14.22 2.89
CA PHE A 186 -16.51 15.33 1.97
C PHE A 186 -15.41 16.29 2.43
N GLY A 187 -15.35 16.59 3.72
CA GLY A 187 -14.28 17.41 4.31
C GLY A 187 -12.90 16.75 4.16
N VAL A 188 -12.81 15.44 4.41
CA VAL A 188 -11.56 14.68 4.20
C VAL A 188 -11.17 14.68 2.72
N ALA A 189 -12.12 14.52 1.80
CA ALA A 189 -11.85 14.55 0.37
C ALA A 189 -11.28 15.90 -0.08
N ILE A 190 -11.86 17.01 0.39
CA ILE A 190 -11.33 18.36 0.13
C ILE A 190 -9.91 18.51 0.71
N PHE A 191 -9.70 18.06 1.93
CA PHE A 191 -8.38 18.12 2.57
C PHE A 191 -7.32 17.35 1.76
N ILE A 192 -7.62 16.12 1.36
CA ILE A 192 -6.69 15.30 0.56
C ILE A 192 -6.44 15.94 -0.81
N PHE A 193 -7.47 16.49 -1.45
CA PHE A 193 -7.34 17.18 -2.72
C PHE A 193 -6.40 18.38 -2.61
N LEU A 194 -6.64 19.27 -1.65
CA LEU A 194 -5.78 20.44 -1.42
C LEU A 194 -4.35 20.02 -1.03
N PHE A 195 -4.21 19.02 -0.16
CA PHE A 195 -2.91 18.49 0.20
C PHE A 195 -2.15 17.95 -1.01
N SER A 196 -2.81 17.21 -1.90
CA SER A 196 -2.18 16.64 -3.10
C SER A 196 -1.75 17.72 -4.12
N LEU A 197 -2.44 18.85 -4.16
CA LEU A 197 -2.04 19.97 -5.01
C LEU A 197 -0.80 20.70 -4.48
N LEU A 198 -0.66 20.79 -3.17
CA LEU A 198 0.43 21.50 -2.51
C LEU A 198 1.66 20.63 -2.27
N PHE A 199 1.46 19.32 -2.19
CA PHE A 199 2.52 18.37 -1.86
C PHE A 199 3.21 17.86 -3.11
N SER A 200 4.51 18.13 -3.21
CA SER A 200 5.35 17.60 -4.30
C SER A 200 6.01 16.29 -3.90
N GLN A 201 5.64 15.21 -4.60
CA GLN A 201 6.22 13.88 -4.38
C GLN A 201 7.60 13.77 -5.01
N SER A 202 8.65 13.98 -4.23
CA SER A 202 10.05 13.89 -4.68
C SER A 202 10.72 12.54 -4.39
N GLN A 203 10.16 11.78 -3.46
CA GLN A 203 10.72 10.49 -3.03
C GLN A 203 10.11 9.31 -3.78
N LYS A 204 10.76 8.13 -3.68
CA LYS A 204 10.17 6.88 -4.17
C LYS A 204 8.84 6.61 -3.45
N ILE A 205 7.79 6.28 -4.21
CA ILE A 205 6.43 6.03 -3.67
C ILE A 205 6.44 5.01 -2.53
N ALA A 206 7.22 3.92 -2.68
CA ALA A 206 7.32 2.88 -1.66
C ALA A 206 7.89 3.41 -0.33
N LEU A 207 8.91 4.27 -0.39
CA LEU A 207 9.50 4.89 0.80
C LEU A 207 8.55 5.88 1.45
N TYR A 208 7.90 6.74 0.67
CA TYR A 208 6.88 7.66 1.15
C TYR A 208 5.74 6.91 1.86
N PHE A 209 5.27 5.82 1.24
CA PHE A 209 4.24 4.98 1.84
C PHE A 209 4.69 4.33 3.15
N ALA A 210 5.92 3.82 3.21
CA ALA A 210 6.47 3.23 4.44
C ALA A 210 6.58 4.26 5.58
N VAL A 211 7.05 5.47 5.30
CA VAL A 211 7.17 6.55 6.29
C VAL A 211 5.80 7.01 6.79
N THR A 212 4.84 7.21 5.89
CA THR A 212 3.47 7.61 6.29
C THR A 212 2.74 6.50 7.03
N ALA A 213 2.93 5.23 6.63
CA ALA A 213 2.38 4.08 7.33
C ALA A 213 2.97 3.91 8.75
N ALA A 214 4.24 4.27 8.95
CA ALA A 214 4.88 4.21 10.27
C ALA A 214 4.19 5.11 11.29
N ILE A 215 3.60 6.24 10.90
CA ILE A 215 2.82 7.12 11.77
C ILE A 215 1.62 6.36 12.36
N PHE A 216 0.95 5.53 11.55
CA PHE A 216 -0.18 4.71 12.01
C PHE A 216 0.25 3.43 12.71
N ALA A 217 1.27 2.77 12.18
CA ALA A 217 1.71 1.48 12.68
C ALA A 217 2.53 1.59 13.97
N GLY A 218 3.26 2.67 14.19
CA GLY A 218 4.16 2.84 15.34
C GLY A 218 3.46 2.64 16.69
N GLY A 219 3.08 3.71 17.33
CA GLY A 219 2.44 3.66 18.65
C GLY A 219 1.06 3.03 18.65
N VAL A 220 0.25 3.34 17.64
CA VAL A 220 -1.15 2.86 17.55
C VAL A 220 -1.23 1.33 17.48
N GLY A 221 -0.33 0.69 16.71
CA GLY A 221 -0.29 -0.76 16.63
C GLY A 221 0.01 -1.42 17.97
N ALA A 222 0.95 -0.89 18.73
CA ALA A 222 1.28 -1.38 20.09
C ALA A 222 0.07 -1.24 21.01
N VAL A 223 -0.67 -0.12 20.94
CA VAL A 223 -1.88 0.11 21.74
C VAL A 223 -2.99 -0.88 21.38
N ILE A 224 -3.26 -1.11 20.10
CA ILE A 224 -4.30 -2.04 19.64
C ILE A 224 -3.94 -3.47 20.05
N ILE A 225 -2.73 -3.93 19.72
CA ILE A 225 -2.30 -5.30 20.02
C ILE A 225 -2.24 -5.51 21.53
N GLY A 226 -1.64 -4.57 22.26
CA GLY A 226 -1.56 -4.62 23.73
C GLY A 226 -2.95 -4.59 24.37
N GLY A 227 -3.86 -3.73 23.90
CA GLY A 227 -5.21 -3.63 24.43
C GLY A 227 -6.09 -4.86 24.17
N LEU A 228 -5.89 -5.54 23.03
CA LEU A 228 -6.67 -6.73 22.68
C LEU A 228 -6.14 -8.03 23.31
N TYR A 229 -4.84 -8.17 23.48
CA TYR A 229 -4.22 -9.44 23.84
C TYR A 229 -3.55 -9.42 25.22
N TRP A 230 -3.39 -8.28 25.86
CA TRP A 230 -2.73 -8.16 27.15
C TRP A 230 -3.65 -7.54 28.21
N SER A 231 -4.04 -8.31 29.20
CA SER A 231 -4.97 -7.92 30.27
C SER A 231 -4.42 -6.86 31.26
N LYS A 232 -3.12 -6.57 31.22
CA LYS A 232 -2.46 -5.58 32.08
C LYS A 232 -2.14 -4.28 31.34
N GLY A 233 -2.75 -4.04 30.19
CA GLY A 233 -2.62 -2.78 29.47
C GLY A 233 -3.17 -1.62 30.30
N THR A 234 -2.44 -0.48 30.36
CA THR A 234 -2.84 0.74 31.07
C THR A 234 -2.97 1.90 30.11
N THR A 235 -3.74 2.91 30.50
CA THR A 235 -3.87 4.15 29.71
C THR A 235 -2.55 4.88 29.58
N GLU A 236 -1.73 4.89 30.64
CA GLU A 236 -0.40 5.50 30.64
C GLU A 236 0.55 4.77 29.68
N GLY A 237 0.49 3.43 29.67
CA GLY A 237 1.25 2.63 28.70
C GLY A 237 0.83 2.89 27.26
N ALA A 238 -0.46 3.07 26.99
CA ALA A 238 -0.97 3.42 25.66
C ALA A 238 -0.47 4.81 25.22
N TRP A 239 -0.55 5.81 26.09
CA TRP A 239 -0.03 7.15 25.80
C TRP A 239 1.49 7.13 25.55
N THR A 240 2.23 6.41 26.36
CA THR A 240 3.69 6.27 26.18
C THR A 240 4.02 5.65 24.82
N ALA A 241 3.32 4.59 24.44
CA ALA A 241 3.52 3.94 23.15
C ALA A 241 3.19 4.83 21.93
N MET A 242 2.29 5.80 22.09
CA MET A 242 1.94 6.74 21.00
C MET A 242 2.89 7.95 20.89
N ILE A 243 3.62 8.29 21.97
CA ILE A 243 4.49 9.46 22.02
C ILE A 243 5.94 9.12 21.65
N VAL A 244 6.38 7.90 21.96
CA VAL A 244 7.73 7.40 21.68
C VAL A 244 7.80 6.81 20.28
#